data_5215b37a3e470a261a1b0ccc0c648e52
#
_entry.id   5215b37a3e470a261a1b0ccc0c648e52
#
_cell.length_a   1.000
_cell.length_b   1.000
_cell.length_c   1.000
_cell.angle_alpha   90.00
_cell.angle_beta   90.00
_cell.angle_gamma   90.00
#
_symmetry.space_group_name_H-M   'P 1'
#
loop_
_entity.id
_entity.type
_entity.pdbx_description
1 polymer ?
#
loop_
_entity_poly.entity_id
_entity_poly.type
_entity_poly.pdbx_seq_one_letter_code
_entity_poly.pdbx_strand_id
1 'polypeptide(L)'
;YYTRIVLGDGLNLDDKLNYVIHFSNVTYDEEAINEIIPKLEPNSSGDNTNLGHVNIHSKLSQVGWGALQPQYYGRIWPMVVEIQGNTADIRLDYRVSTPAARGLDIYDVKEFFRIRRADADTTYVLGYDRYVDQLFDGLEDLNDSGRIYLGITSGLEELQMMSDSTGRVTCFVRGGELWSYNSKTNQFVQLFTFVDDDSAYDSVREAYQEHGIKILSVDSDGNVSYVVYGYMNRGSHEGEMGVSVCSYNAEKNIVEEILYIPRNEIYDVIKKDVEVLTYLNDEGRFFMYQGGSIY
;
A
#
# COMPACT_ATOMS: atom_id res chain seq x y z
N TYR A 1 21.06 -7.86 -7.64
CA TYR A 1 20.37 -6.59 -7.82
C TYR A 1 20.66 -6.06 -9.21
N TYR A 2 19.63 -5.64 -9.94
CA TYR A 2 19.76 -5.00 -11.25
C TYR A 2 19.28 -3.55 -11.13
N THR A 3 20.03 -2.62 -11.71
CA THR A 3 19.64 -1.21 -11.80
C THR A 3 19.79 -0.72 -13.23
N ARG A 4 18.88 0.13 -13.67
CA ARG A 4 18.97 0.80 -14.96
C ARG A 4 19.71 2.11 -14.79
N ILE A 5 20.76 2.31 -15.57
CA ILE A 5 21.49 3.59 -15.64
C ILE A 5 21.12 4.23 -16.97
N VAL A 6 20.60 5.44 -16.92
CA VAL A 6 20.32 6.26 -18.10
C VAL A 6 21.29 7.42 -18.11
N LEU A 7 22.13 7.49 -19.14
CA LEU A 7 23.07 8.59 -19.38
C LEU A 7 22.57 9.39 -20.57
N GLY A 8 22.52 10.71 -20.45
CA GLY A 8 22.13 11.58 -21.54
C GLY A 8 22.26 13.05 -21.16
N ASP A 9 22.63 13.86 -22.12
CA ASP A 9 22.65 15.32 -21.97
C ASP A 9 21.21 15.85 -22.03
N GLY A 10 20.90 16.87 -21.21
CA GLY A 10 19.61 17.53 -21.25
C GLY A 10 18.43 16.78 -20.64
N LEU A 11 18.66 15.76 -19.83
CA LEU A 11 17.59 15.04 -19.12
C LEU A 11 16.85 15.94 -18.13
N ASN A 12 17.51 16.97 -17.59
CA ASN A 12 16.93 17.93 -16.62
C ASN A 12 16.14 17.25 -15.51
N LEU A 13 16.75 16.23 -14.90
CA LEU A 13 16.07 15.38 -13.91
C LEU A 13 15.69 16.16 -12.66
N ASP A 14 16.62 16.98 -12.13
CA ASP A 14 16.38 17.79 -10.92
C ASP A 14 15.20 18.75 -11.11
N ASP A 15 15.11 19.39 -12.27
CA ASP A 15 13.99 20.30 -12.58
C ASP A 15 12.66 19.54 -12.65
N LYS A 16 12.68 18.31 -13.23
CA LYS A 16 11.48 17.46 -13.30
C LYS A 16 11.05 16.99 -11.92
N LEU A 17 11.99 16.57 -11.07
CA LEU A 17 11.70 16.17 -9.68
C LEU A 17 11.16 17.35 -8.87
N ASN A 18 11.81 18.50 -8.95
CA ASN A 18 11.37 19.71 -8.27
C ASN A 18 9.97 20.13 -8.72
N TYR A 19 9.66 20.00 -10.01
CA TYR A 19 8.33 20.32 -10.55
C TYR A 19 7.24 19.43 -9.95
N VAL A 20 7.42 18.10 -9.91
CA VAL A 20 6.39 17.19 -9.39
C VAL A 20 6.24 17.32 -7.87
N ILE A 21 7.31 17.57 -7.15
CA ILE A 21 7.26 17.87 -5.69
C ILE A 21 6.52 19.19 -5.44
N HIS A 22 6.79 20.22 -6.25
CA HIS A 22 6.06 21.49 -6.15
C HIS A 22 4.58 21.31 -6.48
N PHE A 23 4.25 20.57 -7.56
CA PHE A 23 2.85 20.25 -7.90
C PHE A 23 2.13 19.55 -6.74
N SER A 24 2.76 18.54 -6.11
CA SER A 24 2.21 17.87 -4.94
C SER A 24 2.00 18.86 -3.79
N ASN A 25 3.00 19.67 -3.47
CA ASN A 25 2.96 20.63 -2.35
C ASN A 25 1.82 21.66 -2.48
N VAL A 26 1.57 22.20 -3.68
CA VAL A 26 0.51 23.21 -3.86
C VAL A 26 -0.89 22.64 -3.68
N THR A 27 -1.07 21.31 -3.73
CA THR A 27 -2.38 20.69 -3.47
C THR A 27 -2.85 20.82 -2.02
N TYR A 28 -1.96 21.18 -1.10
CA TYR A 28 -2.26 21.38 0.33
C TYR A 28 -2.58 22.85 0.68
N ASP A 29 -2.42 23.77 -0.26
CA ASP A 29 -2.62 25.20 -0.07
C ASP A 29 -3.79 25.70 -0.92
N GLU A 30 -4.80 26.29 -0.27
CA GLU A 30 -6.05 26.73 -0.91
C GLU A 30 -5.83 27.86 -1.94
N GLU A 31 -4.75 28.65 -1.80
CA GLU A 31 -4.43 29.74 -2.75
C GLU A 31 -3.46 29.22 -3.83
N ALA A 32 -2.39 28.54 -3.45
CA ALA A 32 -1.37 28.05 -4.36
C ALA A 32 -1.89 26.99 -5.34
N ILE A 33 -2.88 26.20 -4.96
CA ILE A 33 -3.49 25.18 -5.83
C ILE A 33 -4.00 25.75 -7.16
N ASN A 34 -4.30 27.03 -7.22
CA ASN A 34 -4.74 27.67 -8.47
C ASN A 34 -3.65 27.65 -9.57
N GLU A 35 -2.38 27.48 -9.20
CA GLU A 35 -1.27 27.38 -10.15
C GLU A 35 -1.36 26.14 -11.04
N ILE A 36 -1.98 25.06 -10.54
CA ILE A 36 -2.11 23.82 -11.30
C ILE A 36 -3.39 23.70 -12.11
N ILE A 37 -4.34 24.63 -11.99
CA ILE A 37 -5.58 24.62 -12.79
C ILE A 37 -5.30 24.44 -14.30
N PRO A 38 -4.34 25.16 -14.92
CA PRO A 38 -4.06 25.00 -16.35
C PRO A 38 -3.42 23.65 -16.72
N LYS A 39 -3.07 22.83 -15.72
CA LYS A 39 -2.45 21.51 -15.90
C LYS A 39 -3.46 20.37 -15.75
N LEU A 40 -4.64 20.67 -15.25
CA LEU A 40 -5.72 19.70 -15.06
C LEU A 40 -6.68 19.74 -16.26
N GLU A 41 -7.30 18.60 -16.53
CA GLU A 41 -8.26 18.41 -17.63
C GLU A 41 -9.60 17.86 -17.11
N PRO A 42 -10.31 18.57 -16.21
CA PRO A 42 -11.50 18.05 -15.56
C PRO A 42 -12.59 17.66 -16.57
N ASN A 43 -13.04 16.41 -16.49
CA ASN A 43 -14.10 15.89 -17.35
C ASN A 43 -14.83 14.71 -16.67
N SER A 44 -15.71 14.03 -17.43
CA SER A 44 -16.50 12.91 -16.93
C SER A 44 -15.71 11.62 -16.66
N SER A 45 -14.42 11.55 -17.03
CA SER A 45 -13.55 10.41 -16.73
C SER A 45 -12.95 10.49 -15.32
N GLY A 46 -13.02 11.65 -14.65
CA GLY A 46 -12.58 11.82 -13.27
C GLY A 46 -13.59 11.24 -12.29
N ASP A 47 -13.18 10.29 -11.44
CA ASP A 47 -13.97 9.94 -10.27
C ASP A 47 -13.88 11.05 -9.23
N ASN A 48 -15.03 11.58 -8.82
CA ASN A 48 -15.12 12.63 -7.83
C ASN A 48 -16.00 12.20 -6.64
N THR A 49 -16.18 10.91 -6.42
CA THR A 49 -17.02 10.35 -5.36
C THR A 49 -16.26 10.14 -4.06
N ASN A 50 -14.94 9.95 -4.14
CA ASN A 50 -14.06 9.76 -2.98
C ASN A 50 -12.66 10.28 -3.27
N LEU A 51 -11.78 10.25 -2.26
CA LEU A 51 -10.37 10.68 -2.38
C LEU A 51 -9.40 9.52 -2.63
N GLY A 52 -9.88 8.28 -2.66
CA GLY A 52 -9.03 7.10 -2.83
C GLY A 52 -8.28 7.09 -4.16
N HIS A 53 -8.91 7.56 -5.22
CA HIS A 53 -8.24 7.76 -6.51
C HIS A 53 -8.64 9.12 -7.11
N VAL A 54 -7.65 9.95 -7.34
CA VAL A 54 -7.77 11.26 -7.96
C VAL A 54 -6.81 11.33 -9.13
N ASN A 55 -7.24 11.88 -10.28
CA ASN A 55 -6.40 11.95 -11.46
C ASN A 55 -6.50 13.31 -12.16
N ILE A 56 -5.80 13.45 -13.29
CA ILE A 56 -5.75 14.69 -14.08
C ILE A 56 -7.15 15.18 -14.52
N HIS A 57 -8.14 14.28 -14.59
CA HIS A 57 -9.53 14.58 -14.97
C HIS A 57 -10.45 14.89 -13.79
N SER A 58 -9.94 14.80 -12.56
CA SER A 58 -10.69 15.10 -11.34
C SER A 58 -10.89 16.62 -11.17
N LYS A 59 -11.90 16.98 -10.40
CA LYS A 59 -12.15 18.38 -10.03
C LYS A 59 -11.04 18.91 -9.14
N LEU A 60 -10.75 20.21 -9.24
CA LEU A 60 -9.75 20.89 -8.40
C LEU A 60 -9.95 20.63 -6.91
N SER A 61 -11.21 20.60 -6.43
CA SER A 61 -11.52 20.30 -5.05
C SER A 61 -11.08 18.90 -4.59
N GLN A 62 -11.10 17.91 -5.50
CA GLN A 62 -10.61 16.56 -5.21
C GLN A 62 -9.09 16.51 -5.21
N VAL A 63 -8.46 17.19 -6.18
CA VAL A 63 -7.00 17.34 -6.24
C VAL A 63 -6.49 18.05 -4.98
N GLY A 64 -7.20 19.07 -4.49
CA GLY A 64 -6.93 19.82 -3.24
C GLY A 64 -7.46 19.14 -1.97
N TRP A 65 -7.58 17.81 -1.96
CA TRP A 65 -7.94 16.98 -0.79
C TRP A 65 -9.36 17.15 -0.24
N GLY A 66 -10.24 17.92 -0.90
CA GLY A 66 -11.62 18.10 -0.48
C GLY A 66 -11.74 18.60 0.98
N ALA A 67 -12.50 17.88 1.78
CA ALA A 67 -12.67 18.18 3.21
C ALA A 67 -11.62 17.52 4.12
N LEU A 68 -10.70 16.70 3.59
CA LEU A 68 -9.75 15.93 4.40
C LEU A 68 -8.72 16.85 5.07
N GLN A 69 -8.21 17.85 4.35
CA GLN A 69 -7.20 18.82 4.83
C GLN A 69 -6.01 18.16 5.55
N PRO A 70 -5.32 17.20 4.91
CA PRO A 70 -4.27 16.46 5.57
C PRO A 70 -2.98 17.27 5.70
N GLN A 71 -2.10 16.80 6.58
CA GLN A 71 -0.75 17.33 6.72
C GLN A 71 0.28 16.25 6.39
N TYR A 72 1.44 16.65 5.88
CA TYR A 72 2.54 15.70 5.67
C TYR A 72 2.95 14.99 6.95
N TYR A 73 3.13 13.68 6.85
CA TYR A 73 3.61 12.82 7.91
C TYR A 73 4.87 12.08 7.42
N GLY A 74 6.05 12.57 7.82
CA GLY A 74 7.33 12.04 7.35
C GLY A 74 7.90 12.74 6.10
N ARG A 75 8.43 11.98 5.15
CA ARG A 75 9.14 12.48 3.97
C ARG A 75 8.49 12.02 2.67
N ILE A 76 8.69 12.81 1.62
CA ILE A 76 8.36 12.41 0.24
C ILE A 76 9.53 11.62 -0.33
N TRP A 77 9.24 10.45 -0.91
CA TRP A 77 10.21 9.61 -1.61
C TRP A 77 9.96 9.67 -3.11
N PRO A 78 10.73 10.50 -3.86
CA PRO A 78 10.61 10.55 -5.31
C PRO A 78 11.33 9.35 -5.93
N MET A 79 10.67 8.69 -6.88
CA MET A 79 11.19 7.59 -7.66
C MET A 79 11.05 7.89 -9.15
N VAL A 80 12.15 7.86 -9.88
CA VAL A 80 12.12 7.94 -11.34
C VAL A 80 11.82 6.55 -11.88
N VAL A 81 10.61 6.37 -12.40
CA VAL A 81 10.15 5.09 -12.97
C VAL A 81 10.74 4.92 -14.35
N GLU A 82 10.62 5.95 -15.19
CA GLU A 82 11.18 5.97 -16.53
C GLU A 82 11.59 7.39 -16.92
N ILE A 83 12.64 7.50 -17.72
CA ILE A 83 13.05 8.75 -18.36
C ILE A 83 13.40 8.47 -19.82
N GLN A 84 12.79 9.22 -20.73
CA GLN A 84 13.02 9.13 -22.16
C GLN A 84 13.07 10.52 -22.77
N GLY A 85 14.27 11.02 -23.05
CA GLY A 85 14.47 12.38 -23.56
C GLY A 85 13.85 13.42 -22.61
N ASN A 86 12.93 14.22 -23.14
CA ASN A 86 12.27 15.28 -22.38
C ASN A 86 11.14 14.79 -21.46
N THR A 87 10.71 13.54 -21.59
CA THR A 87 9.61 12.96 -20.80
C THR A 87 10.17 12.14 -19.63
N ALA A 88 9.48 12.19 -18.50
CA ALA A 88 9.75 11.33 -17.35
C ALA A 88 8.44 10.86 -16.72
N ASP A 89 8.46 9.61 -16.24
CA ASP A 89 7.46 9.04 -15.37
C ASP A 89 8.07 9.01 -13.95
N ILE A 90 7.42 9.71 -13.02
CA ILE A 90 7.91 9.90 -11.65
C ILE A 90 6.80 9.48 -10.69
N ARG A 91 7.17 8.73 -9.66
CA ARG A 91 6.30 8.37 -8.54
C ARG A 91 6.78 9.07 -7.27
N LEU A 92 5.84 9.60 -6.51
CA LEU A 92 6.08 10.09 -5.16
C LEU A 92 5.35 9.17 -4.18
N ASP A 93 6.07 8.62 -3.22
CA ASP A 93 5.52 7.84 -2.12
C ASP A 93 5.71 8.63 -0.82
N TYR A 94 4.62 8.81 -0.06
CA TYR A 94 4.67 9.55 1.20
C TYR A 94 3.43 9.26 2.05
N ARG A 95 3.46 9.74 3.29
CA ARG A 95 2.31 9.67 4.20
C ARG A 95 1.75 11.04 4.50
N VAL A 96 0.46 11.06 4.78
CA VAL A 96 -0.24 12.22 5.35
C VAL A 96 -1.05 11.79 6.55
N SER A 97 -1.39 12.76 7.40
CA SER A 97 -2.22 12.51 8.57
C SER A 97 -3.29 13.57 8.74
N THR A 98 -4.39 13.19 9.40
CA THR A 98 -5.43 14.09 9.86
C THR A 98 -5.71 13.84 11.34
N PRO A 99 -6.18 14.85 12.10
CA PRO A 99 -6.64 14.62 13.46
C PRO A 99 -7.82 13.66 13.49
N ALA A 100 -7.75 12.66 14.37
CA ALA A 100 -8.81 11.70 14.64
C ALA A 100 -9.30 11.80 16.09
N ALA A 101 -10.38 11.08 16.41
CA ALA A 101 -10.92 11.08 17.79
C ALA A 101 -9.95 10.48 18.81
N ARG A 102 -9.07 9.57 18.38
CA ARG A 102 -8.09 8.87 19.22
C ARG A 102 -6.68 8.93 18.62
N GLY A 103 -6.19 10.12 18.26
CA GLY A 103 -4.85 10.29 17.71
C GLY A 103 -4.83 10.87 16.30
N LEU A 104 -4.22 10.20 15.38
CA LEU A 104 -4.11 10.61 13.99
C LEU A 104 -4.58 9.48 13.08
N ASP A 105 -5.42 9.81 12.11
CA ASP A 105 -5.61 8.96 10.94
C ASP A 105 -4.41 9.15 10.02
N ILE A 106 -3.79 8.07 9.59
CA ILE A 106 -2.64 8.06 8.71
C ILE A 106 -3.03 7.47 7.36
N TYR A 107 -2.53 8.07 6.30
CA TYR A 107 -2.82 7.66 4.94
C TYR A 107 -1.52 7.47 4.16
N ASP A 108 -1.38 6.32 3.50
CA ASP A 108 -0.36 6.10 2.48
C ASP A 108 -0.80 6.76 1.17
N VAL A 109 0.09 7.55 0.58
CA VAL A 109 -0.17 8.29 -0.66
C VAL A 109 0.86 7.91 -1.71
N LYS A 110 0.37 7.59 -2.90
CA LYS A 110 1.18 7.36 -4.10
C LYS A 110 0.72 8.30 -5.19
N GLU A 111 1.61 9.15 -5.66
CA GLU A 111 1.34 10.01 -6.81
C GLU A 111 2.18 9.57 -8.01
N PHE A 112 1.55 9.46 -9.15
CA PHE A 112 2.18 9.14 -10.43
C PHE A 112 2.07 10.33 -11.35
N PHE A 113 3.21 10.75 -11.87
CA PHE A 113 3.32 11.86 -12.81
C PHE A 113 3.95 11.39 -14.10
N ARG A 114 3.31 11.70 -15.22
CA ARG A 114 3.96 11.70 -16.51
C ARG A 114 4.11 13.14 -16.98
N ILE A 115 5.34 13.61 -17.07
CA ILE A 115 5.64 15.00 -17.41
C ILE A 115 6.58 15.08 -18.60
N ARG A 116 6.45 16.19 -19.35
CA ARG A 116 7.34 16.53 -20.47
C ARG A 116 7.83 17.96 -20.32
N ARG A 117 9.15 18.12 -20.23
CA ARG A 117 9.79 19.44 -20.25
C ARG A 117 10.05 19.86 -21.70
N ALA A 118 9.41 20.93 -22.16
CA ALA A 118 9.57 21.42 -23.51
C ALA A 118 10.78 22.37 -23.63
N ASP A 119 10.96 23.25 -22.63
CA ASP A 119 12.06 24.20 -22.51
C ASP A 119 12.35 24.52 -21.02
N ALA A 120 13.16 25.55 -20.76
CA ALA A 120 13.56 25.92 -19.40
C ALA A 120 12.37 26.29 -18.49
N ASP A 121 11.32 26.88 -19.07
CA ASP A 121 10.20 27.46 -18.32
C ASP A 121 8.88 26.68 -18.49
N THR A 122 8.86 25.73 -19.45
CA THR A 122 7.61 25.05 -19.83
C THR A 122 7.65 23.56 -19.52
N THR A 123 6.83 23.15 -18.57
CA THR A 123 6.57 21.73 -18.26
C THR A 123 5.10 21.40 -18.45
N TYR A 124 4.84 20.34 -19.23
CA TYR A 124 3.51 19.78 -19.44
C TYR A 124 3.30 18.59 -18.52
N VAL A 125 2.14 18.53 -17.86
CA VAL A 125 1.65 17.35 -17.17
C VAL A 125 0.84 16.55 -18.22
N LEU A 126 1.34 15.37 -18.57
CA LEU A 126 0.72 14.47 -19.54
C LEU A 126 -0.16 13.41 -18.87
N GLY A 127 0.03 13.22 -17.57
CA GLY A 127 -0.76 12.33 -16.73
C GLY A 127 -0.46 12.62 -15.27
N TYR A 128 -1.48 12.50 -14.44
CA TYR A 128 -1.43 12.61 -12.99
C TYR A 128 -2.44 11.66 -12.39
N ASP A 129 -2.00 10.84 -11.46
CA ASP A 129 -2.84 9.98 -10.63
C ASP A 129 -2.35 10.04 -9.19
N ARG A 130 -3.27 10.17 -8.24
CA ARG A 130 -3.01 10.05 -6.80
C ARG A 130 -3.89 8.98 -6.21
N TYR A 131 -3.27 8.04 -5.52
CA TYR A 131 -3.90 6.96 -4.79
C TYR A 131 -3.70 7.17 -3.31
N VAL A 132 -4.77 6.99 -2.52
CA VAL A 132 -4.78 7.22 -1.07
C VAL A 132 -5.41 6.02 -0.38
N ASP A 133 -4.66 5.42 0.52
CA ASP A 133 -5.10 4.30 1.35
C ASP A 133 -4.93 4.67 2.83
N GLN A 134 -6.05 4.67 3.58
CA GLN A 134 -6.01 4.89 5.02
C GLN A 134 -5.44 3.65 5.72
N LEU A 135 -4.49 3.83 6.62
CA LEU A 135 -3.98 2.74 7.46
C LEU A 135 -5.04 2.39 8.51
N PHE A 136 -5.22 1.11 8.73
CA PHE A 136 -6.12 0.62 9.76
C PHE A 136 -5.35 0.47 11.09
N ASP A 137 -5.85 1.04 12.17
CA ASP A 137 -5.17 1.08 13.47
C ASP A 137 -5.77 0.12 14.53
N GLY A 138 -6.86 -0.58 14.17
CA GLY A 138 -7.54 -1.50 15.08
C GLY A 138 -8.31 -0.83 16.21
N LEU A 139 -8.33 0.51 16.28
CA LEU A 139 -9.02 1.27 17.33
C LEU A 139 -10.45 1.64 16.94
N GLU A 140 -10.84 1.35 15.71
CA GLU A 140 -12.18 1.59 15.20
C GLU A 140 -13.22 0.77 15.96
N ASP A 141 -14.23 1.43 16.46
CA ASP A 141 -15.39 0.76 17.03
C ASP A 141 -16.33 0.29 15.91
N LEU A 142 -16.96 -0.87 16.10
CA LEU A 142 -18.10 -1.23 15.26
C LEU A 142 -19.17 -0.15 15.37
N ASN A 143 -19.68 0.30 14.24
CA ASN A 143 -20.86 1.13 14.27
C ASN A 143 -22.10 0.33 14.74
N ASP A 144 -23.19 1.02 15.08
CA ASP A 144 -24.44 0.42 15.56
C ASP A 144 -25.05 -0.65 14.62
N SER A 145 -24.60 -0.70 13.36
CA SER A 145 -25.02 -1.69 12.37
C SER A 145 -24.07 -2.89 12.26
N GLY A 146 -23.06 -3.00 13.10
CA GLY A 146 -22.07 -4.08 13.10
C GLY A 146 -21.10 -4.03 11.91
N ARG A 147 -20.85 -2.84 11.37
CA ARG A 147 -19.92 -2.62 10.25
C ARG A 147 -18.58 -2.11 10.75
N ILE A 148 -17.51 -2.66 10.21
CA ILE A 148 -16.14 -2.16 10.39
C ILE A 148 -15.89 -1.12 9.30
N TYR A 149 -15.38 0.04 9.67
CA TYR A 149 -14.91 1.05 8.75
C TYR A 149 -13.42 0.83 8.49
N LEU A 150 -13.06 0.50 7.26
CA LEU A 150 -11.67 0.24 6.87
C LEU A 150 -10.97 1.48 6.26
N GLY A 151 -11.63 2.64 6.35
CA GLY A 151 -11.08 3.89 5.85
C GLY A 151 -11.20 4.09 4.34
N ILE A 152 -10.53 5.15 3.86
CA ILE A 152 -10.41 5.47 2.44
C ILE A 152 -9.56 4.39 1.76
N THR A 153 -9.97 3.94 0.58
CA THR A 153 -9.23 2.98 -0.23
C THR A 153 -9.05 3.46 -1.65
N SER A 154 -7.85 3.27 -2.18
CA SER A 154 -7.52 3.57 -3.57
C SER A 154 -8.10 2.56 -4.56
N GLY A 155 -8.36 1.33 -4.10
CA GLY A 155 -8.72 0.20 -4.95
C GLY A 155 -7.55 -0.37 -5.76
N LEU A 156 -6.30 0.06 -5.51
CA LEU A 156 -5.11 -0.54 -6.14
C LEU A 156 -4.86 -1.96 -5.66
N GLU A 157 -5.16 -2.22 -4.40
CA GLU A 157 -5.02 -3.54 -3.80
C GLU A 157 -6.40 -4.16 -3.60
N GLU A 158 -6.52 -5.43 -3.98
CA GLU A 158 -7.72 -6.19 -3.70
C GLU A 158 -7.78 -6.50 -2.20
N LEU A 159 -8.92 -6.19 -1.57
CA LEU A 159 -9.12 -6.51 -0.16
C LEU A 159 -9.25 -8.03 0.00
N GLN A 160 -8.19 -8.66 0.50
CA GLN A 160 -8.29 -10.06 0.90
C GLN A 160 -9.02 -10.17 2.24
N MET A 161 -10.04 -11.00 2.28
CA MET A 161 -10.82 -11.24 3.48
C MET A 161 -11.26 -12.71 3.53
N MET A 162 -11.18 -13.31 4.72
CA MET A 162 -11.62 -14.68 4.98
C MET A 162 -12.26 -14.76 6.36
N SER A 163 -13.40 -15.45 6.44
CA SER A 163 -14.08 -15.70 7.72
C SER A 163 -14.09 -17.18 8.03
N ASP A 164 -14.20 -17.51 9.32
CA ASP A 164 -14.51 -18.87 9.77
C ASP A 164 -15.89 -19.32 9.27
N SER A 165 -16.20 -20.60 9.38
CA SER A 165 -17.47 -21.19 8.93
C SER A 165 -18.71 -20.61 9.61
N THR A 166 -18.56 -19.93 10.73
CA THR A 166 -19.65 -19.32 11.51
C THR A 166 -19.78 -17.82 11.30
N GLY A 167 -18.80 -17.17 10.62
CA GLY A 167 -18.73 -15.73 10.43
C GLY A 167 -18.41 -14.94 11.71
N ARG A 168 -17.93 -15.60 12.76
CA ARG A 168 -17.58 -14.93 14.03
C ARG A 168 -16.17 -14.32 14.00
N VAL A 169 -15.25 -15.01 13.35
CA VAL A 169 -13.88 -14.53 13.19
C VAL A 169 -13.68 -14.19 11.73
N THR A 170 -13.22 -12.98 11.47
CA THR A 170 -12.93 -12.51 10.10
C THR A 170 -11.54 -11.92 10.07
N CYS A 171 -10.71 -12.43 9.17
CA CYS A 171 -9.39 -11.90 8.89
C CYS A 171 -9.40 -11.09 7.60
N PHE A 172 -8.63 -10.01 7.56
CA PHE A 172 -8.47 -9.18 6.36
C PHE A 172 -7.07 -8.60 6.28
N VAL A 173 -6.64 -8.32 5.06
CA VAL A 173 -5.34 -7.67 4.77
C VAL A 173 -5.60 -6.22 4.44
N ARG A 174 -4.90 -5.31 5.11
CA ARG A 174 -4.99 -3.88 4.87
C ARG A 174 -3.63 -3.21 5.02
N GLY A 175 -3.18 -2.46 4.01
CA GLY A 175 -1.92 -1.73 4.07
C GLY A 175 -0.69 -2.61 4.27
N GLY A 176 -0.69 -3.85 3.76
CA GLY A 176 0.39 -4.82 3.98
C GLY A 176 0.39 -5.48 5.36
N GLU A 177 -0.68 -5.33 6.12
CA GLU A 177 -0.87 -5.90 7.45
C GLU A 177 -2.02 -6.89 7.49
N LEU A 178 -1.92 -7.91 8.35
CA LEU A 178 -2.97 -8.89 8.57
C LEU A 178 -3.65 -8.64 9.91
N TRP A 179 -4.96 -8.45 9.86
CA TRP A 179 -5.81 -8.24 11.01
C TRP A 179 -6.83 -9.38 11.18
N SER A 180 -7.14 -9.72 12.43
CA SER A 180 -8.22 -10.63 12.80
C SER A 180 -9.23 -9.86 13.66
N TYR A 181 -10.50 -9.99 13.33
CA TYR A 181 -11.61 -9.45 14.11
C TYR A 181 -12.49 -10.59 14.65
N ASN A 182 -12.77 -10.55 15.94
CA ASN A 182 -13.69 -11.49 16.59
C ASN A 182 -14.97 -10.76 17.02
N SER A 183 -16.08 -11.03 16.35
CA SER A 183 -17.37 -10.37 16.60
C SER A 183 -17.99 -10.67 17.97
N LYS A 184 -17.62 -11.79 18.61
CA LYS A 184 -18.11 -12.15 19.93
C LYS A 184 -17.45 -11.33 21.05
N THR A 185 -16.14 -11.07 20.93
CA THR A 185 -15.37 -10.30 21.91
C THR A 185 -15.26 -8.84 21.53
N ASN A 186 -15.63 -8.48 20.31
CA ASN A 186 -15.47 -7.15 19.70
C ASN A 186 -14.02 -6.68 19.77
N GLN A 187 -13.09 -7.54 19.36
CA GLN A 187 -11.66 -7.28 19.45
C GLN A 187 -10.97 -7.47 18.10
N PHE A 188 -10.05 -6.56 17.80
CA PHE A 188 -9.09 -6.68 16.73
C PHE A 188 -7.76 -7.18 17.27
N VAL A 189 -7.09 -8.03 16.50
CA VAL A 189 -5.74 -8.51 16.75
C VAL A 189 -4.94 -8.35 15.46
N GLN A 190 -3.82 -7.63 15.53
CA GLN A 190 -2.87 -7.56 14.43
C GLN A 190 -2.03 -8.82 14.44
N LEU A 191 -2.15 -9.64 13.38
CA LEU A 191 -1.45 -10.92 13.27
C LEU A 191 -0.11 -10.79 12.57
N PHE A 192 0.02 -9.78 11.70
CA PHE A 192 1.26 -9.52 10.97
C PHE A 192 1.39 -8.05 10.61
N THR A 193 2.60 -7.51 10.81
CA THR A 193 3.07 -6.23 10.31
C THR A 193 4.59 -6.26 10.16
N PHE A 194 5.14 -5.48 9.25
CA PHE A 194 6.57 -5.14 9.21
C PHE A 194 6.87 -3.81 9.90
N VAL A 195 5.85 -3.08 10.33
CA VAL A 195 6.04 -1.81 11.06
C VAL A 195 6.42 -2.10 12.50
N ASP A 196 7.45 -1.42 12.99
CA ASP A 196 7.90 -1.49 14.38
C ASP A 196 7.49 -0.19 15.09
N ASP A 197 6.77 -0.30 16.20
CA ASP A 197 6.33 0.84 17.02
C ASP A 197 7.49 1.72 17.52
N ASP A 198 8.69 1.15 17.64
CA ASP A 198 9.90 1.88 18.05
C ASP A 198 10.58 2.61 16.87
N SER A 199 10.18 2.37 15.65
CA SER A 199 10.70 3.09 14.48
C SER A 199 10.08 4.47 14.38
N ALA A 200 10.54 5.39 15.20
CA ALA A 200 10.26 6.80 15.01
C ALA A 200 10.70 7.18 13.58
N TYR A 201 9.70 7.34 12.69
CA TYR A 201 9.86 7.95 11.37
C TYR A 201 10.67 7.18 10.33
N ASP A 202 10.03 6.75 9.29
CA ASP A 202 10.64 6.56 7.99
C ASP A 202 11.67 5.43 7.88
N SER A 203 11.37 4.28 8.34
CA SER A 203 12.11 3.17 7.82
C SER A 203 11.67 2.91 6.38
N VAL A 204 12.45 3.35 5.41
CA VAL A 204 12.26 3.02 3.97
C VAL A 204 12.04 1.53 3.77
N ARG A 205 12.64 0.72 4.66
CA ARG A 205 12.48 -0.74 4.67
C ARG A 205 11.06 -1.16 5.02
N GLU A 206 10.44 -0.54 6.02
CA GLU A 206 9.08 -0.88 6.45
C GLU A 206 8.05 -0.48 5.41
N ALA A 207 8.29 0.63 4.72
CA ALA A 207 7.44 1.14 3.66
C ALA A 207 7.62 0.41 2.32
N TYR A 208 8.61 -0.52 2.21
CA TYR A 208 8.85 -1.23 0.96
C TYR A 208 7.73 -2.22 0.67
N GLN A 209 7.07 -2.05 -0.47
CA GLN A 209 5.78 -2.68 -0.75
C GLN A 209 5.87 -3.93 -1.65
N GLU A 210 7.07 -4.46 -1.94
CA GLU A 210 7.20 -5.71 -2.70
C GLU A 210 7.03 -6.94 -1.78
N HIS A 211 5.98 -6.93 -0.98
CA HIS A 211 5.52 -8.08 -0.20
C HIS A 211 4.00 -8.16 -0.24
N GLY A 212 3.48 -9.32 0.08
CA GLY A 212 2.04 -9.56 0.14
C GLY A 212 1.71 -10.63 1.17
N ILE A 213 0.42 -10.74 1.48
CA ILE A 213 -0.11 -11.72 2.42
C ILE A 213 -1.21 -12.51 1.73
N LYS A 214 -1.27 -13.82 1.95
CA LYS A 214 -2.38 -14.68 1.54
C LYS A 214 -2.92 -15.39 2.77
N ILE A 215 -4.20 -15.18 3.07
CA ILE A 215 -4.91 -15.92 4.11
C ILE A 215 -5.23 -17.31 3.55
N LEU A 216 -4.85 -18.37 4.27
CA LEU A 216 -5.07 -19.75 3.87
C LEU A 216 -6.29 -20.37 4.55
N SER A 217 -6.45 -20.12 5.85
CA SER A 217 -7.59 -20.62 6.63
C SER A 217 -7.85 -19.79 7.87
N VAL A 218 -9.11 -19.76 8.29
CA VAL A 218 -9.56 -19.23 9.58
C VAL A 218 -10.49 -20.26 10.18
N ASP A 219 -10.20 -20.73 11.40
CA ASP A 219 -11.06 -21.70 12.09
C ASP A 219 -12.02 -21.04 13.10
N SER A 220 -12.95 -21.82 13.64
CA SER A 220 -13.94 -21.34 14.61
C SER A 220 -13.37 -20.97 15.98
N ASP A 221 -12.15 -21.41 16.30
CA ASP A 221 -11.43 -21.08 17.52
C ASP A 221 -10.60 -19.80 17.37
N GLY A 222 -10.54 -19.28 16.15
CA GLY A 222 -9.83 -18.05 15.80
C GLY A 222 -8.37 -18.28 15.41
N ASN A 223 -7.95 -19.54 15.22
CA ASN A 223 -6.62 -19.80 14.67
C ASN A 223 -6.60 -19.48 13.19
N VAL A 224 -5.47 -18.95 12.72
CA VAL A 224 -5.30 -18.46 11.35
C VAL A 224 -4.03 -19.02 10.75
N SER A 225 -4.12 -19.59 9.55
CA SER A 225 -2.95 -19.94 8.75
C SER A 225 -2.84 -18.95 7.59
N TYR A 226 -1.64 -18.44 7.36
CA TYR A 226 -1.40 -17.45 6.31
C TYR A 226 0.03 -17.55 5.76
N VAL A 227 0.25 -16.90 4.63
CA VAL A 227 1.56 -16.80 3.98
C VAL A 227 1.92 -15.34 3.83
N VAL A 228 3.13 -14.97 4.22
CA VAL A 228 3.79 -13.71 3.83
C VAL A 228 4.76 -14.03 2.71
N TYR A 229 4.74 -13.28 1.63
CA TYR A 229 5.57 -13.57 0.46
C TYR A 229 6.14 -12.29 -0.15
N GLY A 230 7.28 -12.42 -0.81
CA GLY A 230 8.02 -11.32 -1.43
C GLY A 230 9.25 -10.93 -0.63
N TYR A 231 9.53 -9.64 -0.56
CA TYR A 231 10.67 -9.11 0.18
C TYR A 231 10.35 -9.02 1.67
N MET A 232 11.22 -9.61 2.49
CA MET A 232 11.06 -9.58 3.95
C MET A 232 11.69 -8.31 4.50
N ASN A 233 10.82 -7.33 4.82
CA ASN A 233 11.27 -6.00 5.26
C ASN A 233 11.91 -6.03 6.65
N ARG A 234 11.45 -6.95 7.51
CA ARG A 234 11.89 -7.11 8.90
C ARG A 234 11.87 -8.58 9.33
N GLY A 235 12.46 -8.86 10.49
CA GLY A 235 12.42 -10.17 11.13
C GLY A 235 13.63 -11.04 10.81
N SER A 236 13.49 -12.35 11.01
CA SER A 236 14.58 -13.33 10.87
C SER A 236 15.12 -13.47 9.45
N HIS A 237 14.33 -13.10 8.46
CA HIS A 237 14.66 -13.19 7.03
C HIS A 237 14.80 -11.80 6.37
N GLU A 238 15.06 -10.76 7.18
CA GLU A 238 15.20 -9.40 6.68
C GLU A 238 16.19 -9.32 5.51
N GLY A 239 15.76 -8.68 4.42
CA GLY A 239 16.59 -8.51 3.22
C GLY A 239 16.52 -9.63 2.22
N GLU A 240 15.77 -10.69 2.48
CA GLU A 240 15.59 -11.83 1.59
C GLU A 240 14.28 -11.76 0.83
N MET A 241 14.25 -12.41 -0.33
CA MET A 241 13.02 -12.71 -1.04
C MET A 241 12.57 -14.12 -0.66
N GLY A 242 11.30 -14.31 -0.30
CA GLY A 242 10.86 -15.62 0.13
C GLY A 242 9.36 -15.77 0.33
N VAL A 243 9.00 -16.92 0.86
CA VAL A 243 7.63 -17.30 1.24
C VAL A 243 7.68 -17.84 2.65
N SER A 244 7.10 -17.12 3.60
CA SER A 244 6.98 -17.50 5.01
C SER A 244 5.56 -18.00 5.28
N VAL A 245 5.43 -19.23 5.73
CA VAL A 245 4.16 -19.86 6.12
C VAL A 245 4.01 -19.73 7.62
N CYS A 246 2.97 -19.05 8.06
CA CYS A 246 2.73 -18.72 9.46
C CYS A 246 1.42 -19.32 9.97
N SER A 247 1.39 -19.61 11.27
CA SER A 247 0.19 -20.03 11.99
C SER A 247 0.04 -19.18 13.24
N TYR A 248 -1.15 -18.60 13.40
CA TYR A 248 -1.56 -17.92 14.62
C TYR A 248 -2.41 -18.84 15.48
N ASN A 249 -2.06 -18.97 16.74
CA ASN A 249 -2.84 -19.68 17.76
C ASN A 249 -3.57 -18.67 18.63
N ALA A 250 -4.90 -18.63 18.53
CA ALA A 250 -5.73 -17.64 19.21
C ALA A 250 -5.75 -17.82 20.74
N GLU A 251 -5.70 -19.08 21.25
CA GLU A 251 -5.70 -19.37 22.68
C GLU A 251 -4.44 -18.84 23.36
N LYS A 252 -3.28 -19.00 22.70
CA LYS A 252 -1.98 -18.58 23.23
C LYS A 252 -1.62 -17.15 22.85
N ASN A 253 -2.32 -16.56 21.88
CA ASN A 253 -1.99 -15.29 21.24
C ASN A 253 -0.54 -15.25 20.72
N ILE A 254 -0.15 -16.28 19.97
CA ILE A 254 1.20 -16.45 19.42
C ILE A 254 1.13 -16.74 17.94
N VAL A 255 2.01 -16.09 17.19
CA VAL A 255 2.31 -16.41 15.77
C VAL A 255 3.58 -17.24 15.73
N GLU A 256 3.55 -18.34 14.99
CA GLU A 256 4.70 -19.21 14.73
C GLU A 256 4.94 -19.28 13.22
N GLU A 257 6.20 -19.07 12.80
CA GLU A 257 6.63 -19.41 11.45
C GLU A 257 6.81 -20.93 11.37
N ILE A 258 6.04 -21.56 10.50
CA ILE A 258 6.07 -23.02 10.30
C ILE A 258 7.13 -23.40 9.28
N LEU A 259 7.30 -22.59 8.25
CA LEU A 259 8.20 -22.87 7.13
C LEU A 259 8.61 -21.57 6.46
N TYR A 260 9.89 -21.46 6.09
CA TYR A 260 10.40 -20.42 5.19
C TYR A 260 11.00 -21.05 3.92
N ILE A 261 10.60 -20.55 2.77
CA ILE A 261 11.07 -20.98 1.46
C ILE A 261 11.77 -19.78 0.80
N PRO A 262 13.12 -19.75 0.74
CA PRO A 262 13.84 -18.67 0.07
C PRO A 262 13.57 -18.70 -1.44
N ARG A 263 13.45 -17.51 -2.04
CA ARG A 263 13.18 -17.31 -3.46
C ARG A 263 14.22 -16.37 -4.07
N ASN A 264 14.47 -16.54 -5.37
CA ASN A 264 15.39 -15.66 -6.11
C ASN A 264 14.70 -14.93 -7.27
N GLU A 265 13.39 -15.14 -7.42
CA GLU A 265 12.57 -14.52 -8.44
C GLU A 265 12.13 -13.12 -7.99
N ILE A 266 11.68 -12.32 -8.95
CA ILE A 266 11.07 -11.02 -8.69
C ILE A 266 9.71 -11.17 -8.01
N TYR A 267 9.27 -10.13 -7.31
CA TYR A 267 8.03 -10.11 -6.53
C TYR A 267 6.80 -10.59 -7.34
N ASP A 268 6.62 -10.10 -8.57
CA ASP A 268 5.45 -10.46 -9.39
C ASP A 268 5.35 -11.95 -9.69
N VAL A 269 6.50 -12.64 -9.84
CA VAL A 269 6.54 -14.09 -10.05
C VAL A 269 6.17 -14.81 -8.76
N ILE A 270 6.76 -14.41 -7.62
CA ILE A 270 6.46 -15.00 -6.31
C ILE A 270 4.99 -14.79 -5.96
N LYS A 271 4.47 -13.58 -6.15
CA LYS A 271 3.06 -13.24 -5.95
C LYS A 271 2.15 -14.19 -6.71
N LYS A 272 2.38 -14.34 -8.01
CA LYS A 272 1.57 -15.22 -8.87
C LYS A 272 1.64 -16.68 -8.44
N ASP A 273 2.83 -17.16 -8.08
CA ASP A 273 3.01 -18.53 -7.61
C ASP A 273 2.23 -18.76 -6.30
N VAL A 274 2.36 -17.86 -5.33
CA VAL A 274 1.67 -17.99 -4.04
C VAL A 274 0.16 -17.87 -4.21
N GLU A 275 -0.33 -16.91 -4.97
CA GLU A 275 -1.77 -16.71 -5.15
C GLU A 275 -2.46 -17.90 -5.83
N VAL A 276 -1.79 -18.53 -6.81
CA VAL A 276 -2.39 -19.58 -7.65
C VAL A 276 -1.97 -21.00 -7.24
N LEU A 277 -0.72 -21.17 -6.78
CA LEU A 277 -0.07 -22.47 -6.65
C LEU A 277 0.14 -22.92 -5.20
N THR A 278 -0.50 -22.24 -4.22
CA THR A 278 -0.46 -22.65 -2.82
C THR A 278 -1.83 -23.13 -2.34
N TYR A 279 -1.81 -24.16 -1.51
CA TYR A 279 -3.01 -24.77 -0.95
C TYR A 279 -2.76 -25.29 0.46
N LEU A 280 -3.74 -25.13 1.35
CA LEU A 280 -3.77 -25.76 2.66
C LEU A 280 -4.94 -26.77 2.65
N ASN A 281 -4.66 -28.05 2.96
CA ASN A 281 -5.71 -29.05 3.04
C ASN A 281 -6.42 -29.06 4.42
N ASP A 282 -7.51 -29.82 4.53
CA ASP A 282 -8.30 -29.93 5.77
C ASP A 282 -7.52 -30.54 6.95
N GLU A 283 -6.39 -31.22 6.68
CA GLU A 283 -5.48 -31.75 7.69
C GLU A 283 -4.42 -30.74 8.16
N GLY A 284 -4.46 -29.50 7.64
CA GLY A 284 -3.49 -28.44 7.95
C GLY A 284 -2.14 -28.61 7.26
N ARG A 285 -2.06 -29.40 6.18
CA ARG A 285 -0.83 -29.54 5.39
C ARG A 285 -0.79 -28.48 4.31
N PHE A 286 0.29 -27.71 4.30
CA PHE A 286 0.57 -26.73 3.27
C PHE A 286 1.23 -27.39 2.05
N PHE A 287 0.80 -26.99 0.88
CA PHE A 287 1.35 -27.41 -0.41
C PHE A 287 1.66 -26.20 -1.26
N MET A 288 2.83 -26.20 -1.87
CA MET A 288 3.24 -25.20 -2.84
C MET A 288 3.84 -25.87 -4.06
N TYR A 289 3.34 -25.53 -5.24
CA TYR A 289 3.97 -25.96 -6.49
C TYR A 289 5.01 -24.94 -6.94
N GLN A 290 6.23 -25.41 -7.18
CA GLN A 290 7.34 -24.58 -7.65
C GLN A 290 8.32 -25.41 -8.48
N GLY A 291 8.74 -24.88 -9.64
CA GLY A 291 9.80 -25.46 -10.44
C GLY A 291 9.55 -26.92 -10.86
N GLY A 292 8.28 -27.32 -11.04
CA GLY A 292 7.92 -28.69 -11.40
C GLY A 292 7.78 -29.65 -10.20
N SER A 293 7.93 -29.17 -8.97
CA SER A 293 7.83 -29.94 -7.73
C SER A 293 6.74 -29.41 -6.82
N ILE A 294 6.18 -30.30 -5.98
CA ILE A 294 5.25 -29.91 -4.88
C ILE A 294 6.02 -30.03 -3.57
N TYR A 295 5.98 -28.99 -2.81
CA TYR A 295 6.57 -28.87 -1.47
C TYR A 295 5.48 -28.96 -0.42
#